data_eec773ac90936f656f8211c1987bc8d8
#
_entry.id   eec773ac90936f656f8211c1987bc8d8
#
_cell.length_a   1.000
_cell.length_b   1.000
_cell.length_c   1.000
_cell.angle_alpha   90.00
_cell.angle_beta   90.00
_cell.angle_gamma   90.00
#
_symmetry.space_group_name_H-M   'P 1'
#
loop_
_entity.id
_entity.type
_entity.pdbx_description
1 polymer ?
#
loop_
_entity_poly.entity_id
_entity_poly.type
_entity_poly.pdbx_seq_one_letter_code
_entity_poly.pdbx_strand_id
1 'polypeptide(L)'
;MQTLTIRQSSPHDSETLTGLAQLDSSRPLREPALVAEVGDEIWAAVSLRDSRVVADPFRPSGAVVPVLVERARQLRRADRRERSRQRFGAVRLPRPAA
;
A
#
# COMPACT_ATOMS: atom_id res chain seq x y z
N MET A 1 -12.30 -21.82 3.96
CA MET A 1 -11.13 -21.22 3.31
C MET A 1 -11.19 -19.73 3.51
N GLN A 2 -10.12 -19.15 3.98
CA GLN A 2 -10.08 -17.71 4.23
C GLN A 2 -9.73 -16.96 2.94
N THR A 3 -10.37 -15.83 2.75
CA THR A 3 -10.16 -15.01 1.58
C THR A 3 -9.11 -13.96 1.88
N LEU A 4 -8.11 -13.84 1.01
CA LEU A 4 -7.13 -12.77 1.06
C LEU A 4 -7.65 -11.59 0.25
N THR A 5 -7.71 -10.43 0.90
CA THR A 5 -8.06 -9.17 0.25
C THR A 5 -6.92 -8.20 0.43
N ILE A 6 -6.49 -7.57 -0.65
CA ILE A 6 -5.49 -6.51 -0.59
C ILE A 6 -6.19 -5.21 -0.94
N ARG A 7 -6.15 -4.27 -0.01
CA ARG A 7 -6.82 -2.98 -0.19
C ARG A 7 -6.03 -1.86 0.44
N GLN A 8 -6.33 -0.65 0.04
CA GLN A 8 -5.71 0.52 0.65
C GLN A 8 -6.30 0.73 2.04
N SER A 9 -5.47 1.17 2.98
CA SER A 9 -5.90 1.49 4.33
C SER A 9 -6.85 2.69 4.32
N SER A 10 -7.73 2.71 5.30
CA SER A 10 -8.66 3.81 5.53
C SER A 10 -8.40 4.38 6.92
N PRO A 11 -8.99 5.53 7.27
CA PRO A 11 -8.85 6.06 8.63
C PRO A 11 -9.27 5.09 9.71
N HIS A 12 -10.20 4.18 9.42
CA HIS A 12 -10.63 3.16 10.39
C HIS A 12 -9.56 2.14 10.71
N ASP A 13 -8.53 2.03 9.87
CA ASP A 13 -7.48 1.04 10.04
C ASP A 13 -6.32 1.55 10.89
N SER A 14 -6.26 2.83 11.20
CA SER A 14 -5.09 3.44 11.84
C SER A 14 -4.73 2.78 13.16
N GLU A 15 -5.71 2.50 14.00
CA GLU A 15 -5.48 1.84 15.29
C GLU A 15 -4.97 0.42 15.09
N THR A 16 -5.57 -0.31 14.16
CA THR A 16 -5.14 -1.67 13.84
C THR A 16 -3.72 -1.69 13.30
N LEU A 17 -3.39 -0.72 12.45
CA LEU A 17 -2.03 -0.62 11.90
C LEU A 17 -1.01 -0.30 12.97
N THR A 18 -1.35 0.56 13.92
CA THR A 18 -0.48 0.84 15.05
C THR A 18 -0.24 -0.43 15.87
N GLY A 19 -1.30 -1.18 16.14
CA GLY A 19 -1.19 -2.45 16.85
C GLY A 19 -0.33 -3.46 16.11
N LEU A 20 -0.49 -3.53 14.79
CA LEU A 20 0.30 -4.44 13.96
C LEU A 20 1.78 -4.09 14.02
N ALA A 21 2.10 -2.80 13.96
CA ALA A 21 3.49 -2.34 14.07
C ALA A 21 4.08 -2.72 15.43
N GLN A 22 3.30 -2.61 16.50
CA GLN A 22 3.73 -3.00 17.84
C GLN A 22 4.03 -4.49 17.91
N LEU A 23 3.18 -5.32 17.31
CA LEU A 23 3.42 -6.77 17.26
C LEU A 23 4.71 -7.10 16.52
N ASP A 24 5.05 -6.33 15.52
CA ASP A 24 6.25 -6.50 14.71
C ASP A 24 7.45 -5.74 15.30
N SER A 25 7.31 -5.18 16.48
CA SER A 25 8.34 -4.38 17.15
C SER A 25 8.87 -3.26 16.26
N SER A 26 7.98 -2.65 15.51
CA SER A 26 8.30 -1.62 14.53
C SER A 26 7.59 -0.32 14.85
N ARG A 27 8.06 0.75 14.23
CA ARG A 27 7.35 2.02 14.29
C ARG A 27 6.09 1.94 13.43
N PRO A 28 5.06 2.73 13.72
CA PRO A 28 3.88 2.79 12.87
C PRO A 28 4.24 3.11 11.42
N LEU A 29 3.47 2.57 10.49
CA LEU A 29 3.67 2.82 9.07
C LEU A 29 3.21 4.23 8.72
N ARG A 30 3.87 4.81 7.74
CA ARG A 30 3.41 6.04 7.12
C ARG A 30 2.27 5.69 6.17
N GLU A 31 1.15 6.37 6.35
CA GLU A 31 -0.01 6.16 5.49
C GLU A 31 0.03 7.13 4.30
N PRO A 32 -0.57 6.75 3.19
CA PRO A 32 -1.41 5.59 3.00
C PRO A 32 -0.62 4.30 2.92
N ALA A 33 -1.28 3.22 3.29
CA ALA A 33 -0.69 1.89 3.28
C ALA A 33 -1.59 0.93 2.52
N LEU A 34 -1.00 -0.16 2.07
CA LEU A 34 -1.75 -1.25 1.49
C LEU A 34 -1.80 -2.36 2.55
N VAL A 35 -2.98 -2.89 2.78
CA VAL A 35 -3.15 -3.91 3.82
C VAL A 35 -3.56 -5.23 3.20
N ALA A 36 -3.07 -6.31 3.79
CA ALA A 36 -3.45 -7.67 3.43
C ALA A 36 -4.39 -8.18 4.52
N GLU A 37 -5.64 -8.31 4.17
CA GLU A 37 -6.68 -8.76 5.07
C GLU A 37 -7.04 -10.20 4.75
N VAL A 38 -6.96 -11.06 5.76
CA VAL A 38 -7.31 -12.47 5.62
C VAL A 38 -8.49 -12.73 6.54
N GLY A 39 -9.63 -13.06 5.93
CA GLY A 39 -10.88 -13.06 6.68
C GLY A 39 -11.16 -11.64 7.14
N ASP A 40 -11.28 -11.46 8.46
CA ASP A 40 -11.56 -10.14 9.05
C ASP A 40 -10.33 -9.50 9.69
N GLU A 41 -9.15 -10.09 9.50
CA GLU A 41 -7.94 -9.67 10.19
C GLU A 41 -6.90 -9.15 9.23
N ILE A 42 -6.23 -8.07 9.60
CA ILE A 42 -5.09 -7.55 8.84
C ILE A 42 -3.85 -8.28 9.32
N TRP A 43 -3.21 -9.03 8.43
CA TRP A 43 -2.02 -9.81 8.74
C TRP A 43 -0.73 -9.08 8.42
N ALA A 44 -0.77 -8.14 7.49
CA ALA A 44 0.42 -7.41 7.07
C ALA A 44 0.00 -6.11 6.40
N ALA A 45 0.93 -5.16 6.35
CA ALA A 45 0.70 -3.90 5.66
C ALA A 45 2.03 -3.38 5.12
N VAL A 46 1.96 -2.61 4.06
CA VAL A 46 3.13 -1.96 3.46
C VAL A 46 2.81 -0.49 3.21
N SER A 47 3.73 0.38 3.57
CA SER A 47 3.57 1.80 3.30
C SER A 47 3.71 2.07 1.81
N LEU A 48 2.76 2.82 1.26
CA LEU A 48 2.87 3.27 -0.12
C LEU A 48 3.82 4.47 -0.25
N ARG A 49 4.29 5.01 0.86
CA ARG A 49 5.22 6.13 0.85
C ARG A 49 6.68 5.67 0.82
N ASP A 50 7.04 4.72 1.68
CA ASP A 50 8.44 4.31 1.82
C ASP A 50 8.67 2.81 1.68
N SER A 51 7.63 2.05 1.33
CA SER A 51 7.70 0.60 1.10
C SER A 51 8.03 -0.22 2.35
N ARG A 52 8.00 0.39 3.52
CA ARG A 52 8.24 -0.35 4.76
C ARG A 52 7.08 -1.29 5.04
N VAL A 53 7.41 -2.48 5.53
CA VAL A 53 6.43 -3.54 5.78
C VAL A 53 6.33 -3.82 7.27
N VAL A 54 5.12 -4.05 7.75
CA VAL A 54 4.90 -4.63 9.07
C VAL A 54 4.02 -5.86 8.89
N ALA A 55 4.26 -6.88 9.71
CA ALA A 55 3.53 -8.14 9.61
C ALA A 55 3.34 -8.72 10.98
N ASP A 56 2.20 -9.41 11.16
CA ASP A 56 1.88 -10.07 12.42
C ASP A 56 2.74 -11.36 12.53
N PRO A 57 3.65 -11.44 13.52
CA PRO A 57 4.49 -12.61 13.66
C PRO A 57 3.74 -13.84 14.17
N PHE A 58 2.51 -13.66 14.65
CA PHE A 58 1.69 -14.75 15.16
C PHE A 58 0.77 -15.35 14.10
N ARG A 59 0.84 -14.84 12.85
CA ARG A 59 0.08 -15.36 11.72
C ARG A 59 1.05 -15.80 10.63
N PRO A 60 0.64 -16.68 9.72
CA PRO A 60 1.51 -17.10 8.62
C PRO A 60 1.60 -16.01 7.55
N SER A 61 2.03 -14.83 7.95
CA SER A 61 2.09 -13.65 7.06
C SER A 61 3.21 -13.74 6.05
N GLY A 62 4.18 -14.64 6.24
CA GLY A 62 5.27 -14.82 5.28
C GLY A 62 4.81 -15.18 3.88
N ALA A 63 3.65 -15.85 3.77
CA ALA A 63 3.10 -16.19 2.46
C ALA A 63 2.39 -14.99 1.82
N VAL A 64 1.94 -14.04 2.64
CA VAL A 64 1.13 -12.91 2.19
C VAL A 64 2.00 -11.71 1.81
N VAL A 65 3.10 -11.51 2.53
CA VAL A 65 3.97 -10.34 2.35
C VAL A 65 4.49 -10.18 0.93
N PRO A 66 5.00 -11.22 0.25
CA PRO A 66 5.48 -11.04 -1.12
C PRO A 66 4.39 -10.57 -2.08
N VAL A 67 3.17 -11.07 -1.92
CA VAL A 67 2.04 -10.66 -2.76
C VAL A 67 1.71 -9.20 -2.50
N LEU A 68 1.69 -8.82 -1.23
CA LEU A 68 1.40 -7.46 -0.81
C LEU A 68 2.44 -6.47 -1.35
N VAL A 69 3.71 -6.81 -1.23
CA VAL A 69 4.81 -5.97 -1.70
C VAL A 69 4.76 -5.80 -3.21
N GLU A 70 4.49 -6.87 -3.94
CA GLU A 70 4.40 -6.79 -5.40
C GLU A 70 3.22 -5.92 -5.82
N ARG A 71 2.09 -6.04 -5.14
CA ARG A 71 0.93 -5.22 -5.43
C ARG A 71 1.23 -3.74 -5.18
N ALA A 72 1.91 -3.44 -4.08
CA ALA A 72 2.32 -2.08 -3.77
C ALA A 72 3.25 -1.52 -4.84
N ARG A 73 4.18 -2.34 -5.31
CA ARG A 73 5.11 -1.93 -6.37
C ARG A 73 4.37 -1.59 -7.65
N GLN A 74 3.38 -2.40 -8.02
CA GLN A 74 2.56 -2.15 -9.20
C GLN A 74 1.81 -0.83 -9.08
N LEU A 75 1.21 -0.58 -7.93
CA LEU A 75 0.48 0.66 -7.68
C LEU A 75 1.38 1.87 -7.74
N ARG A 76 2.59 1.77 -7.18
CA ARG A 76 3.54 2.88 -7.21
C ARG A 76 4.01 3.18 -8.63
N ARG A 77 4.20 2.16 -9.44
CA ARG A 77 4.55 2.35 -10.86
C ARG A 77 3.42 3.01 -11.63
N ALA A 78 2.19 2.55 -11.39
CA ALA A 78 1.02 3.14 -12.03
C ALA A 78 0.87 4.61 -11.64
N ASP A 79 1.07 4.93 -10.36
CA ASP A 79 0.99 6.29 -9.86
C ASP A 79 2.06 7.18 -10.49
N ARG A 80 3.29 6.68 -10.62
CA ARG A 80 4.35 7.43 -11.28
C ARG A 80 4.04 7.70 -12.75
N ARG A 81 3.49 6.71 -13.44
CA ARG A 81 3.10 6.90 -14.84
C ARG A 81 2.01 7.92 -14.96
N GLU A 82 1.05 7.92 -14.05
CA GLU A 82 -0.03 8.89 -14.06
C GLU A 82 0.50 10.30 -13.83
N ARG A 83 1.41 10.45 -12.86
CA ARG A 83 2.03 11.75 -12.62
C ARG A 83 2.82 12.24 -13.81
N SER A 84 3.56 11.36 -14.47
CA SER A 84 4.30 11.71 -15.68
C SER A 84 3.37 12.17 -16.79
N ARG A 85 2.27 11.46 -16.98
CA ARG A 85 1.29 11.86 -17.99
C ARG A 85 0.68 13.22 -17.69
N GLN A 86 0.35 13.46 -16.42
CA GLN A 86 -0.20 14.74 -16.01
C GLN A 86 0.80 15.87 -16.21
N ARG A 87 2.07 15.61 -15.87
CA ARG A 87 3.13 16.60 -16.02
C ARG A 87 3.31 16.98 -17.48
N PHE A 88 3.42 16.00 -18.35
CA PHE A 88 3.61 16.26 -19.77
C PHE A 88 2.33 16.73 -20.45
N GLY A 89 1.20 16.27 -19.96
CA GLY A 89 -0.07 16.76 -20.43
C GLY A 89 -0.30 18.22 -20.11
N ALA A 90 0.17 18.66 -18.94
CA ALA A 90 0.06 20.05 -18.55
C ALA A 90 0.95 20.96 -19.38
N VAL A 91 2.02 20.42 -19.94
CA VAL A 91 2.93 21.15 -20.82
C VAL A 91 2.55 20.90 -22.26
N ARG A 92 1.29 20.76 -22.49
CA ARG A 92 0.81 20.57 -23.84
C ARG A 92 1.23 21.75 -24.71
N LEU A 93 1.69 21.41 -25.89
CA LEU A 93 2.10 22.44 -26.85
C LEU A 93 0.95 23.40 -27.13
N PRO A 94 1.27 24.69 -27.25
CA PRO A 94 0.23 25.64 -27.62
C PRO A 94 -0.39 25.21 -28.93
N ARG A 95 -1.67 25.39 -29.01
CA ARG A 95 -2.36 25.12 -30.26
C ARG A 95 -1.86 26.09 -31.27
N PRO A 96 -1.68 25.62 -32.51
CA PRO A 96 -1.36 26.55 -33.58
C PRO A 96 -2.46 27.62 -33.63
N ALA A 97 -2.04 28.84 -33.70
CA ALA A 97 -2.99 29.92 -33.91
C ALA A 97 -3.62 29.69 -35.25
N ALA A 98 -4.88 29.41 -35.23
CA ALA A 98 -5.60 29.21 -36.45
C ALA A 98 -6.28 30.48 -36.84
#